data_5f7ffec4e74beb67bd2d02b56105c7c3
#
_entry.id   5f7ffec4e74beb67bd2d02b56105c7c3
#
_cell.length_a   1.000
_cell.length_b   1.000
_cell.length_c   1.000
_cell.angle_alpha   90.00
_cell.angle_beta   90.00
_cell.angle_gamma   90.00
#
_symmetry.space_group_name_H-M   'P 1'
#
loop_
_entity.id
_entity.type
_entity.pdbx_description
1 polymer ?
#
loop_
_entity_poly.entity_id
_entity_poly.type
_entity_poly.pdbx_seq_one_letter_code
_entity_poly.pdbx_strand_id
1 'polypeptide(L)'
;ILWAIVLVIGTIILAELMILFGGGIDLSYEVSTLITQISLLAIFLFLIYRSMGFEHAKSMFKIDSNWMNVAWLVLIVMSIDLIIESSLFAMIENIGIEVEEESYWYDPESVNNFTIYSLAVVNMVILAPVMEEVVFRGYVLDSCRGFFQEREAVIISSCLFGLIHFFYGPIGIVMISIGGALYAWIRLRT
;
A
#
# COMPACT_ATOMS: atom_id res chain seq x y z
N ILE A 1 -14.33 -2.77 14.31
CA ILE A 1 -13.87 -3.14 12.95
C ILE A 1 -14.40 -2.11 11.94
N LEU A 2 -15.73 -1.91 11.81
CA LEU A 2 -16.31 -0.98 10.82
C LEU A 2 -15.76 0.45 10.96
N TRP A 3 -15.66 0.98 12.18
CA TRP A 3 -15.10 2.30 12.45
C TRP A 3 -13.63 2.44 12.11
N ALA A 4 -12.85 1.39 12.28
CA ALA A 4 -11.44 1.39 11.88
C ALA A 4 -11.29 1.39 10.35
N ILE A 5 -12.09 0.61 9.64
CA ILE A 5 -12.14 0.62 8.17
C ILE A 5 -12.54 2.01 7.66
N VAL A 6 -13.56 2.62 8.26
CA VAL A 6 -14.00 3.99 7.91
C VAL A 6 -12.91 5.02 8.18
N LEU A 7 -12.19 4.90 9.30
CA LEU A 7 -11.06 5.79 9.61
C LEU A 7 -9.90 5.59 8.61
N VAL A 8 -9.57 4.34 8.28
CA VAL A 8 -8.54 4.03 7.26
C VAL A 8 -8.90 4.67 5.93
N ILE A 9 -10.08 4.36 5.41
CA ILE A 9 -10.55 4.90 4.13
C ILE A 9 -10.64 6.42 4.19
N GLY A 10 -11.18 6.97 5.28
CA GLY A 10 -11.32 8.42 5.44
C GLY A 10 -9.98 9.16 5.49
N THR A 11 -8.95 8.60 6.13
CA THR A 11 -7.63 9.22 6.21
C THR A 11 -6.85 9.10 4.91
N ILE A 12 -6.99 7.98 4.19
CA ILE A 12 -6.39 7.82 2.85
C ILE A 12 -7.05 8.80 1.87
N ILE A 13 -8.39 8.88 1.84
CA ILE A 13 -9.10 9.86 1.01
C ILE A 13 -8.69 11.29 1.38
N LEU A 14 -8.51 11.60 2.66
CA LEU A 14 -8.09 12.93 3.08
C LEU A 14 -6.65 13.24 2.64
N ALA A 15 -5.74 12.29 2.74
CA ALA A 15 -4.36 12.43 2.25
C ALA A 15 -4.34 12.67 0.73
N GLU A 16 -5.10 11.89 -0.03
CA GLU A 16 -5.21 12.03 -1.48
C GLU A 16 -5.88 13.35 -1.89
N LEU A 17 -6.91 13.81 -1.16
CA LEU A 17 -7.50 15.13 -1.37
C LEU A 17 -6.50 16.26 -1.07
N MET A 18 -5.64 16.13 -0.07
CA MET A 18 -4.58 17.10 0.19
C MET A 18 -3.54 17.12 -0.94
N ILE A 19 -3.24 15.98 -1.55
CA ILE A 19 -2.40 15.88 -2.75
C ILE A 19 -3.06 16.61 -3.92
N LEU A 20 -4.32 16.33 -4.17
CA LEU A 20 -5.07 16.90 -5.30
C LEU A 20 -5.23 18.44 -5.20
N PHE A 21 -5.37 18.98 -4.00
CA PHE A 21 -5.57 20.41 -3.76
C PHE A 21 -4.29 21.17 -3.39
N GLY A 22 -3.20 20.45 -3.08
CA GLY A 22 -1.94 21.05 -2.59
C GLY A 22 -1.00 21.63 -3.65
N GLY A 23 -1.27 21.41 -4.91
CA GLY A 23 -0.65 22.11 -6.07
C GLY A 23 0.88 22.10 -6.08
N GLY A 24 1.49 20.98 -6.41
CA GLY A 24 2.91 20.87 -6.73
C GLY A 24 3.77 20.20 -5.65
N ILE A 25 4.74 19.42 -6.13
CA ILE A 25 5.71 18.73 -5.26
C ILE A 25 6.75 19.76 -4.83
N ASP A 26 6.59 20.30 -3.64
CA ASP A 26 7.58 21.16 -3.00
C ASP A 26 8.05 20.56 -1.66
N LEU A 27 9.04 21.19 -1.05
CA LEU A 27 9.57 20.72 0.24
C LEU A 27 8.49 20.68 1.34
N SER A 28 7.53 21.62 1.30
CA SER A 28 6.45 21.69 2.29
C SER A 28 5.48 20.52 2.12
N TYR A 29 5.19 20.13 0.88
CA TYR A 29 4.39 18.98 0.54
C TYR A 29 5.03 17.66 1.04
N GLU A 30 6.31 17.42 0.71
CA GLU A 30 7.00 16.20 1.13
C GLU A 30 7.12 16.07 2.65
N VAL A 31 7.41 17.17 3.35
CA VAL A 31 7.44 17.18 4.83
C VAL A 31 6.05 16.96 5.41
N SER A 32 5.01 17.56 4.83
CA SER A 32 3.62 17.36 5.27
C SER A 32 3.16 15.91 5.07
N THR A 33 3.50 15.31 3.93
CA THR A 33 3.23 13.90 3.63
C THR A 33 3.93 12.98 4.62
N LEU A 34 5.20 13.22 4.92
CA LEU A 34 5.98 12.48 5.91
C LEU A 34 5.32 12.53 7.31
N ILE A 35 4.96 13.72 7.76
CA ILE A 35 4.31 13.91 9.07
C ILE A 35 2.95 13.20 9.09
N THR A 36 2.19 13.29 8.01
CA THR A 36 0.88 12.65 7.88
C THR A 36 1.02 11.12 7.92
N GLN A 37 1.92 10.53 7.15
CA GLN A 37 2.14 9.10 7.12
C GLN A 37 2.63 8.55 8.47
N ILE A 38 3.58 9.22 9.13
CA ILE A 38 4.03 8.84 10.47
C ILE A 38 2.90 8.92 11.49
N SER A 39 2.08 9.98 11.42
CA SER A 39 0.95 10.17 12.33
C SER A 39 -0.12 9.09 12.13
N LEU A 40 -0.44 8.77 10.88
CA LEU A 40 -1.37 7.70 10.53
C LEU A 40 -0.85 6.35 10.99
N LEU A 41 0.43 6.03 10.74
CA LEU A 41 1.06 4.80 11.21
C LEU A 41 0.97 4.68 12.74
N ALA A 42 1.26 5.74 13.47
CA ALA A 42 1.15 5.76 14.92
C ALA A 42 -0.30 5.55 15.41
N ILE A 43 -1.27 6.19 14.76
CA ILE A 43 -2.70 6.01 15.05
C ILE A 43 -3.11 4.57 14.78
N PHE A 44 -2.70 3.99 13.65
CA PHE A 44 -3.02 2.60 13.32
C PHE A 44 -2.41 1.60 14.30
N LEU A 45 -1.14 1.75 14.64
CA LEU A 45 -0.50 0.91 15.64
C LEU A 45 -1.18 1.02 17.00
N PHE A 46 -1.61 2.22 17.39
CA PHE A 46 -2.39 2.42 18.62
C PHE A 46 -3.76 1.72 18.55
N LEU A 47 -4.47 1.82 17.43
CA LEU A 47 -5.77 1.16 17.22
C LEU A 47 -5.64 -0.36 17.24
N ILE A 48 -4.61 -0.91 16.60
CA ILE A 48 -4.28 -2.34 16.61
C ILE A 48 -3.98 -2.78 18.05
N TYR A 49 -3.09 -2.06 18.74
CA TYR A 49 -2.79 -2.32 20.14
C TYR A 49 -4.04 -2.31 21.02
N ARG A 50 -4.93 -1.33 20.82
CA ARG A 50 -6.15 -1.17 21.62
C ARG A 50 -7.22 -2.22 21.31
N SER A 51 -7.32 -2.69 20.06
CA SER A 51 -8.35 -3.64 19.60
C SER A 51 -7.92 -5.10 19.69
N MET A 52 -6.66 -5.41 19.40
CA MET A 52 -6.14 -6.76 19.29
C MET A 52 -5.11 -7.12 20.37
N GLY A 53 -4.62 -6.13 21.12
CA GLY A 53 -3.65 -6.31 22.20
C GLY A 53 -2.19 -6.21 21.74
N PHE A 54 -1.29 -6.10 22.74
CA PHE A 54 0.15 -5.88 22.52
C PHE A 54 0.83 -7.04 21.81
N GLU A 55 0.50 -8.27 22.19
CA GLU A 55 1.13 -9.46 21.59
C GLU A 55 0.79 -9.61 20.11
N HIS A 56 -0.45 -9.27 19.72
CA HIS A 56 -0.82 -9.26 18.31
C HIS A 56 -0.09 -8.15 17.55
N ALA A 57 -0.07 -6.91 18.05
CA ALA A 57 0.68 -5.82 17.43
C ALA A 57 2.17 -6.17 17.26
N LYS A 58 2.78 -6.83 18.27
CA LYS A 58 4.16 -7.30 18.20
C LYS A 58 4.35 -8.41 17.17
N SER A 59 3.40 -9.34 17.06
CA SER A 59 3.49 -10.46 16.11
C SER A 59 3.44 -10.03 14.66
N MET A 60 2.86 -8.87 14.36
CA MET A 60 2.83 -8.32 13.00
C MET A 60 4.22 -8.00 12.45
N PHE A 61 5.18 -7.67 13.33
CA PHE A 61 6.56 -7.38 12.97
C PHE A 61 7.51 -8.55 13.17
N LYS A 62 6.97 -9.71 13.62
CA LYS A 62 7.77 -10.90 13.86
C LYS A 62 7.91 -11.70 12.59
N ILE A 63 9.13 -11.95 12.18
CA ILE A 63 9.47 -12.86 11.09
C ILE A 63 9.86 -14.20 11.72
N ASP A 64 8.99 -15.20 11.61
CA ASP A 64 9.21 -16.54 12.20
C ASP A 64 10.08 -17.42 11.31
N SER A 65 10.36 -17.01 10.08
CA SER A 65 11.21 -17.73 9.13
C SER A 65 12.61 -17.10 9.03
N ASN A 66 13.54 -17.84 8.43
CA ASN A 66 14.86 -17.29 8.12
C ASN A 66 14.69 -16.07 7.22
N TRP A 67 15.20 -14.91 7.66
CA TRP A 67 15.09 -13.65 6.95
C TRP A 67 15.57 -13.71 5.48
N MET A 68 16.56 -14.56 5.19
CA MET A 68 17.04 -14.79 3.82
C MET A 68 15.97 -15.45 2.95
N ASN A 69 15.22 -16.42 3.49
CA ASN A 69 14.11 -17.06 2.78
C ASN A 69 12.97 -16.07 2.52
N VAL A 70 12.69 -15.20 3.49
CA VAL A 70 11.70 -14.12 3.32
C VAL A 70 12.15 -13.16 2.24
N ALA A 71 13.41 -12.72 2.25
CA ALA A 71 13.95 -11.82 1.25
C ALA A 71 13.86 -12.42 -0.17
N TRP A 72 14.22 -13.71 -0.34
CA TRP A 72 14.04 -14.40 -1.62
C TRP A 72 12.58 -14.51 -2.05
N LEU A 73 11.69 -14.83 -1.12
CA LEU A 73 10.26 -14.91 -1.41
C LEU A 73 9.70 -13.55 -1.85
N VAL A 74 10.07 -12.47 -1.17
CA VAL A 74 9.68 -11.10 -1.55
C VAL A 74 10.21 -10.76 -2.94
N LEU A 75 11.49 -11.02 -3.23
CA LEU A 75 12.08 -10.77 -4.54
C LEU A 75 11.38 -11.56 -5.67
N ILE A 76 11.04 -12.82 -5.42
CA ILE A 76 10.31 -13.64 -6.38
C ILE A 76 8.92 -13.04 -6.64
N VAL A 77 8.20 -12.68 -5.58
CA VAL A 77 6.85 -12.13 -5.73
C VAL A 77 6.87 -10.77 -6.41
N MET A 78 7.79 -9.88 -6.05
CA MET A 78 7.97 -8.59 -6.75
C MET A 78 8.29 -8.81 -8.24
N SER A 79 9.10 -9.83 -8.58
CA SER A 79 9.39 -10.17 -9.98
C SER A 79 8.16 -10.69 -10.71
N ILE A 80 7.35 -11.51 -10.06
CA ILE A 80 6.08 -12.03 -10.62
C ILE A 80 5.10 -10.87 -10.83
N ASP A 81 4.96 -10.00 -9.85
CA ASP A 81 4.09 -8.84 -9.89
C ASP A 81 4.46 -7.92 -11.06
N LEU A 82 5.73 -7.59 -11.21
CA LEU A 82 6.26 -6.79 -12.32
C LEU A 82 5.99 -7.46 -13.69
N ILE A 83 6.13 -8.78 -13.81
CA ILE A 83 5.85 -9.52 -15.04
C ILE A 83 4.35 -9.49 -15.37
N ILE A 84 3.51 -9.70 -14.37
CA ILE A 84 2.04 -9.65 -14.53
C ILE A 84 1.64 -8.25 -14.98
N GLU A 85 2.13 -7.23 -14.29
CA GLU A 85 1.84 -5.82 -14.58
C GLU A 85 2.26 -5.46 -16.00
N SER A 86 3.51 -5.70 -16.37
CA SER A 86 4.03 -5.42 -17.72
C SER A 86 3.25 -6.18 -18.81
N SER A 87 2.89 -7.44 -18.56
CA SER A 87 2.13 -8.26 -19.51
C SER A 87 0.71 -7.75 -19.70
N LEU A 88 0.06 -7.32 -18.61
CA LEU A 88 -1.29 -6.74 -18.66
C LEU A 88 -1.29 -5.39 -19.39
N PHE A 89 -0.32 -4.51 -19.11
CA PHE A 89 -0.17 -3.24 -19.84
C PHE A 89 0.00 -3.49 -21.35
N ALA A 90 0.93 -4.36 -21.75
CA ALA A 90 1.13 -4.70 -23.15
C ALA A 90 -0.13 -5.29 -23.81
N MET A 91 -0.92 -6.09 -23.09
CA MET A 91 -2.18 -6.64 -23.58
C MET A 91 -3.23 -5.54 -23.79
N ILE A 92 -3.33 -4.60 -22.86
CA ILE A 92 -4.30 -3.49 -22.88
C ILE A 92 -3.98 -2.54 -24.04
N GLU A 93 -2.71 -2.19 -24.24
CA GLU A 93 -2.27 -1.39 -25.39
C GLU A 93 -2.59 -2.09 -26.72
N ASN A 94 -2.37 -3.40 -26.81
CA ASN A 94 -2.64 -4.17 -28.02
C ASN A 94 -4.14 -4.20 -28.41
N ILE A 95 -5.06 -4.05 -27.44
CA ILE A 95 -6.50 -3.96 -27.72
C ILE A 95 -6.97 -2.51 -27.94
N GLY A 96 -6.03 -1.54 -28.01
CA GLY A 96 -6.30 -0.14 -28.35
C GLY A 96 -6.90 0.67 -27.21
N ILE A 97 -6.74 0.24 -25.97
CA ILE A 97 -7.08 1.03 -24.80
C ILE A 97 -5.85 1.85 -24.44
N GLU A 98 -5.94 3.17 -24.62
CA GLU A 98 -4.92 4.09 -24.13
C GLU A 98 -4.95 4.08 -22.60
N VAL A 99 -3.90 3.59 -21.98
CA VAL A 99 -3.68 3.76 -20.54
C VAL A 99 -3.00 5.10 -20.40
N GLU A 100 -3.71 6.09 -19.88
CA GLU A 100 -3.07 7.36 -19.52
C GLU A 100 -1.97 7.01 -18.51
N GLU A 101 -0.71 7.11 -18.94
CA GLU A 101 0.41 7.18 -18.01
C GLU A 101 0.21 8.48 -17.22
N GLU A 102 -0.38 8.37 -16.04
CA GLU A 102 -0.42 9.48 -15.11
C GLU A 102 1.01 9.82 -14.70
N SER A 103 1.63 10.71 -15.48
CA SER A 103 2.95 11.29 -15.20
C SER A 103 2.92 12.27 -14.01
N TYR A 104 1.96 12.09 -13.09
CA TYR A 104 1.80 12.95 -11.90
C TYR A 104 3.00 12.90 -10.94
N TRP A 105 3.91 11.98 -11.15
CA TRP A 105 4.97 11.69 -10.19
C TRP A 105 6.29 12.40 -10.48
N TYR A 106 6.41 13.12 -11.60
CA TYR A 106 7.69 13.66 -12.00
C TYR A 106 7.61 15.08 -12.56
N ASP A 107 7.68 16.06 -11.68
CA ASP A 107 8.08 17.39 -12.10
C ASP A 107 9.61 17.42 -12.26
N PRO A 108 10.15 17.69 -13.47
CA PRO A 108 11.59 17.75 -13.70
C PRO A 108 12.34 18.74 -12.80
N GLU A 109 11.67 19.78 -12.31
CA GLU A 109 12.27 20.76 -11.40
C GLU A 109 12.44 20.19 -9.97
N SER A 110 11.56 19.33 -9.52
CA SER A 110 11.66 18.68 -8.21
C SER A 110 12.83 17.70 -8.12
N VAL A 111 13.20 17.08 -9.23
CA VAL A 111 14.33 16.12 -9.32
C VAL A 111 15.68 16.82 -9.10
N ASN A 112 15.79 18.09 -9.43
CA ASN A 112 17.02 18.85 -9.23
C ASN A 112 17.28 19.21 -7.76
N ASN A 113 16.29 19.03 -6.87
CA ASN A 113 16.46 19.26 -5.45
C ASN A 113 16.64 17.91 -4.71
N PHE A 114 17.90 17.59 -4.37
CA PHE A 114 18.26 16.35 -3.70
C PHE A 114 17.44 16.08 -2.42
N THR A 115 17.12 17.14 -1.66
CA THR A 115 16.34 17.00 -0.42
C THR A 115 14.91 16.59 -0.72
N ILE A 116 14.24 17.25 -1.67
CA ILE A 116 12.85 16.91 -2.07
C ILE A 116 12.81 15.49 -2.60
N TYR A 117 13.71 15.16 -3.52
CA TYR A 117 13.80 13.80 -4.08
C TYR A 117 14.02 12.74 -3.01
N SER A 118 14.94 12.98 -2.07
CA SER A 118 15.21 12.03 -0.98
C SER A 118 14.00 11.83 -0.07
N LEU A 119 13.25 12.89 0.23
CA LEU A 119 12.01 12.79 1.01
C LEU A 119 10.92 12.04 0.27
N ALA A 120 10.74 12.30 -1.02
CA ALA A 120 9.80 11.57 -1.87
C ALA A 120 10.12 10.07 -1.89
N VAL A 121 11.40 9.70 -2.07
CA VAL A 121 11.83 8.30 -2.01
C VAL A 121 11.53 7.68 -0.64
N VAL A 122 11.79 8.36 0.46
CA VAL A 122 11.48 7.87 1.82
C VAL A 122 9.97 7.68 1.97
N ASN A 123 9.16 8.64 1.53
CA ASN A 123 7.71 8.57 1.61
C ASN A 123 7.16 7.39 0.80
N MET A 124 7.54 7.27 -0.47
CA MET A 124 6.96 6.31 -1.42
C MET A 124 7.53 4.90 -1.29
N VAL A 125 8.84 4.78 -1.00
CA VAL A 125 9.51 3.47 -1.01
C VAL A 125 9.56 2.82 0.37
N ILE A 126 9.50 3.62 1.43
CA ILE A 126 9.61 3.10 2.80
C ILE A 126 8.31 3.26 3.58
N LEU A 127 7.83 4.49 3.75
CA LEU A 127 6.71 4.75 4.66
C LEU A 127 5.37 4.28 4.12
N ALA A 128 5.05 4.55 2.86
CA ALA A 128 3.80 4.10 2.26
C ALA A 128 3.69 2.57 2.27
N PRO A 129 4.67 1.79 1.78
CA PRO A 129 4.61 0.33 1.85
C PRO A 129 4.53 -0.21 3.29
N VAL A 130 5.27 0.37 4.24
CA VAL A 130 5.18 -0.07 5.65
C VAL A 130 3.78 0.19 6.22
N MET A 131 3.20 1.36 5.94
CA MET A 131 1.85 1.70 6.38
C MET A 131 0.82 0.75 5.75
N GLU A 132 0.92 0.48 4.47
CA GLU A 132 0.04 -0.43 3.75
C GLU A 132 0.10 -1.85 4.31
N GLU A 133 1.30 -2.37 4.59
CA GLU A 133 1.46 -3.69 5.20
C GLU A 133 0.85 -3.77 6.59
N VAL A 134 1.08 -2.76 7.43
CA VAL A 134 0.50 -2.69 8.77
C VAL A 134 -1.02 -2.66 8.70
N VAL A 135 -1.58 -1.85 7.81
CA VAL A 135 -3.03 -1.69 7.67
C VAL A 135 -3.67 -2.93 7.03
N PHE A 136 -3.21 -3.32 5.85
CA PHE A 136 -3.91 -4.35 5.07
C PHE A 136 -3.55 -5.77 5.50
N ARG A 137 -2.27 -6.06 5.77
CA ARG A 137 -1.84 -7.40 6.14
C ARG A 137 -1.87 -7.62 7.66
N GLY A 138 -1.60 -6.56 8.41
CA GLY A 138 -1.64 -6.65 9.86
C GLY A 138 -3.04 -6.52 10.45
N TYR A 139 -3.87 -5.60 9.93
CA TYR A 139 -5.17 -5.31 10.54
C TYR A 139 -6.35 -5.85 9.72
N VAL A 140 -6.47 -5.47 8.43
CA VAL A 140 -7.63 -5.83 7.60
C VAL A 140 -7.68 -7.32 7.37
N LEU A 141 -6.59 -7.93 6.92
CA LEU A 141 -6.52 -9.36 6.65
C LEU A 141 -6.81 -10.19 7.91
N ASP A 142 -6.16 -9.87 9.03
CA ASP A 142 -6.35 -10.61 10.29
C ASP A 142 -7.76 -10.41 10.87
N SER A 143 -8.34 -9.20 10.69
CA SER A 143 -9.74 -8.96 11.05
C SER A 143 -10.70 -9.80 10.19
N CYS A 144 -10.46 -9.87 8.88
CA CYS A 144 -11.29 -10.68 7.97
C CYS A 144 -11.20 -12.16 8.31
N ARG A 145 -10.03 -12.68 8.67
CA ARG A 145 -9.84 -14.09 9.09
C ARG A 145 -10.62 -14.46 10.35
N GLY A 146 -11.00 -13.49 11.15
CA GLY A 146 -11.89 -13.71 12.30
C GLY A 146 -13.33 -14.03 11.93
N PHE A 147 -13.77 -13.75 10.68
CA PHE A 147 -15.16 -13.92 10.23
C PHE A 147 -15.30 -14.78 8.97
N PHE A 148 -14.26 -14.90 8.17
CA PHE A 148 -14.24 -15.54 6.86
C PHE A 148 -13.16 -16.61 6.79
N GLN A 149 -13.27 -17.50 5.80
CA GLN A 149 -12.19 -18.43 5.50
C GLN A 149 -10.96 -17.69 4.94
N GLU A 150 -9.79 -18.31 5.05
CA GLU A 150 -8.50 -17.70 4.65
C GLU A 150 -8.52 -17.14 3.22
N ARG A 151 -9.10 -17.89 2.27
CA ARG A 151 -9.21 -17.45 0.86
C ARG A 151 -10.10 -16.21 0.70
N GLU A 152 -11.23 -16.20 1.39
CA GLU A 152 -12.17 -15.08 1.36
C GLU A 152 -11.55 -13.85 1.99
N ALA A 153 -10.85 -14.02 3.11
CA ALA A 153 -10.14 -12.93 3.78
C ALA A 153 -9.06 -12.31 2.88
N VAL A 154 -8.30 -13.13 2.15
CA VAL A 154 -7.32 -12.66 1.16
C VAL A 154 -8.01 -11.85 0.06
N ILE A 155 -9.08 -12.38 -0.53
CA ILE A 155 -9.82 -11.69 -1.60
C ILE A 155 -10.37 -10.35 -1.10
N ILE A 156 -11.02 -10.32 0.06
CA ILE A 156 -11.60 -9.10 0.62
C ILE A 156 -10.51 -8.06 0.92
N SER A 157 -9.44 -8.46 1.59
CA SER A 157 -8.33 -7.56 1.92
C SER A 157 -7.66 -6.99 0.67
N SER A 158 -7.48 -7.82 -0.35
CA SER A 158 -6.85 -7.42 -1.62
C SER A 158 -7.74 -6.52 -2.48
N CYS A 159 -9.04 -6.80 -2.53
CA CYS A 159 -10.00 -5.92 -3.20
C CYS A 159 -10.08 -4.55 -2.50
N LEU A 160 -10.10 -4.53 -1.18
CA LEU A 160 -10.06 -3.27 -0.43
C LEU A 160 -8.76 -2.50 -0.67
N PHE A 161 -7.62 -3.22 -0.76
CA PHE A 161 -6.34 -2.61 -1.10
C PHE A 161 -6.33 -1.99 -2.49
N GLY A 162 -6.85 -2.67 -3.51
CA GLY A 162 -6.99 -2.10 -4.85
C GLY A 162 -7.97 -0.93 -4.89
N LEU A 163 -9.10 -1.03 -4.16
CA LEU A 163 -10.12 0.02 -4.16
C LEU A 163 -9.64 1.35 -3.57
N ILE A 164 -8.73 1.35 -2.60
CA ILE A 164 -8.17 2.61 -2.09
C ILE A 164 -7.27 3.32 -3.12
N HIS A 165 -6.81 2.59 -4.12
CA HIS A 165 -6.02 3.10 -5.24
C HIS A 165 -6.89 3.47 -6.44
N PHE A 166 -8.12 3.91 -6.21
CA PHE A 166 -9.11 4.19 -7.25
C PHE A 166 -8.68 5.26 -8.27
N PHE A 167 -7.73 6.11 -7.92
CA PHE A 167 -7.16 7.10 -8.83
C PHE A 167 -6.40 6.49 -10.01
N TYR A 168 -5.91 5.25 -9.88
CA TYR A 168 -5.27 4.52 -10.98
C TYR A 168 -6.27 3.92 -11.98
N GLY A 169 -7.54 4.31 -11.87
CA GLY A 169 -8.61 3.82 -12.74
C GLY A 169 -8.96 2.34 -12.54
N PRO A 170 -9.95 1.83 -13.28
CA PRO A 170 -10.46 0.47 -13.08
C PRO A 170 -9.40 -0.62 -13.29
N ILE A 171 -8.50 -0.42 -14.25
CA ILE A 171 -7.43 -1.37 -14.57
C ILE A 171 -6.40 -1.39 -13.45
N GLY A 172 -5.96 -0.22 -12.99
CA GLY A 172 -5.05 -0.10 -11.86
C GLY A 172 -5.61 -0.75 -10.59
N ILE A 173 -6.89 -0.55 -10.29
CA ILE A 173 -7.56 -1.22 -9.17
C ILE A 173 -7.41 -2.74 -9.25
N VAL A 174 -7.67 -3.33 -10.43
CA VAL A 174 -7.56 -4.79 -10.62
C VAL A 174 -6.12 -5.25 -10.43
N MET A 175 -5.15 -4.55 -11.03
CA MET A 175 -3.73 -4.92 -10.95
C MET A 175 -3.22 -4.84 -9.51
N ILE A 176 -3.50 -3.73 -8.82
CA ILE A 176 -3.10 -3.54 -7.42
C ILE A 176 -3.79 -4.56 -6.51
N SER A 177 -5.04 -4.96 -6.83
CA SER A 177 -5.72 -6.04 -6.08
C SER A 177 -5.02 -7.38 -6.26
N ILE A 178 -4.52 -7.70 -7.47
CA ILE A 178 -3.76 -8.94 -7.73
C ILE A 178 -2.45 -8.93 -6.94
N GLY A 179 -1.66 -7.85 -7.02
CA GLY A 179 -0.45 -7.67 -6.20
C GLY A 179 -0.77 -7.78 -4.71
N GLY A 180 -1.85 -7.13 -4.27
CA GLY A 180 -2.36 -7.24 -2.91
C GLY A 180 -2.62 -8.67 -2.44
N ALA A 181 -3.16 -9.52 -3.32
CA ALA A 181 -3.41 -10.93 -3.03
C ALA A 181 -2.11 -11.74 -2.89
N LEU A 182 -1.12 -11.46 -3.73
CA LEU A 182 0.21 -12.09 -3.64
C LEU A 182 0.90 -11.75 -2.31
N TYR A 183 0.90 -10.48 -1.90
CA TYR A 183 1.48 -10.06 -0.61
C TYR A 183 0.70 -10.62 0.59
N ALA A 184 -0.63 -10.65 0.53
CA ALA A 184 -1.45 -11.29 1.56
C ALA A 184 -1.15 -12.79 1.68
N TRP A 185 -0.94 -13.48 0.56
CA TRP A 185 -0.57 -14.88 0.55
C TRP A 185 0.82 -15.11 1.17
N ILE A 186 1.82 -14.26 0.89
CA ILE A 186 3.13 -14.31 1.54
C ILE A 186 2.96 -14.17 3.05
N ARG A 187 2.22 -13.15 3.50
CA ARG A 187 2.00 -12.89 4.93
C ARG A 187 1.42 -14.10 5.67
N LEU A 188 0.62 -14.91 4.99
CA LEU A 188 0.04 -16.12 5.58
C LEU A 188 1.01 -17.32 5.63
N ARG A 189 2.15 -17.22 4.94
CA ARG A 189 3.16 -18.28 4.86
C ARG A 189 4.44 -17.99 5.65
N THR A 190 4.62 -16.75 6.09
CA THR A 190 5.79 -16.28 6.86
C THR A 190 5.42 -15.93 8.28
#